data_dadce5df8cf00f5396dbe2f41632045d
#
_entry.id   dadce5df8cf00f5396dbe2f41632045d
#
_cell.length_a   1.000
_cell.length_b   1.000
_cell.length_c   1.000
_cell.angle_alpha   90.00
_cell.angle_beta   90.00
_cell.angle_gamma   90.00
#
_symmetry.space_group_name_H-M   'P 1'
#
loop_
_entity.id
_entity.type
_entity.pdbx_description
1 polymer ?
#
loop_
_entity_poly.entity_id
_entity_poly.type
_entity_poly.pdbx_seq_one_letter_code
_entity_poly.pdbx_strand_id
1 'polypeptide(L)'
;NARAFHEETVRKVGKLHLYDCLRANKSLSAWGVEGRVPFLDKEFLDVAMRINPEAKMAKDGRIEKWILRKAFEEQFSDGVGYGWIDTLKRITSEAVSDREMEHAAERFPINPPRNKEEYYYRTIFEEHFPSQTAAQCVPSVPSVACSTAEALAWDAAFRDRNDPSGRAVLGVHNTDLTHS
;
A
#
# COMPACT_ATOMS: atom_id res chain seq x y z
N ASN A 1 6.50 -18.85 3.68
CA ASN A 1 5.70 -20.08 3.54
C ASN A 1 4.21 -19.80 3.76
N ALA A 2 3.34 -20.73 3.36
CA ALA A 2 1.89 -20.55 3.37
C ALA A 2 1.32 -20.29 4.78
N ARG A 3 1.87 -20.91 5.81
CA ARG A 3 1.45 -20.73 7.20
C ARG A 3 1.72 -19.29 7.66
N ALA A 4 2.95 -18.82 7.49
CA ALA A 4 3.32 -17.47 7.87
C ALA A 4 2.52 -16.42 7.08
N PHE A 5 2.25 -16.68 5.79
CA PHE A 5 1.37 -15.84 4.98
C PHE A 5 -0.05 -15.77 5.56
N HIS A 6 -0.60 -16.89 6.01
CA HIS A 6 -1.92 -16.93 6.62
C HIS A 6 -1.95 -16.18 7.96
N GLU A 7 -0.99 -16.44 8.84
CA GLU A 7 -0.88 -15.78 10.15
C GLU A 7 -0.78 -14.26 10.00
N GLU A 8 0.03 -13.78 9.04
CA GLU A 8 0.15 -12.36 8.74
C GLU A 8 -1.14 -11.78 8.14
N THR A 9 -1.84 -12.55 7.30
CA THR A 9 -3.14 -12.14 6.76
C THR A 9 -4.17 -11.95 7.86
N VAL A 10 -4.29 -12.89 8.78
CA VAL A 10 -5.19 -12.79 9.95
C VAL A 10 -4.86 -11.54 10.78
N ARG A 11 -3.57 -11.34 11.07
CA ARG A 11 -3.11 -10.16 11.81
C ARG A 11 -3.49 -8.85 11.11
N LYS A 12 -3.26 -8.76 9.79
CA LYS A 12 -3.59 -7.55 9.00
C LYS A 12 -5.09 -7.30 8.94
N VAL A 13 -5.88 -8.31 8.68
CA VAL A 13 -7.35 -8.18 8.66
C VAL A 13 -7.86 -7.68 10.01
N GLY A 14 -7.36 -8.23 11.12
CA GLY A 14 -7.72 -7.77 12.47
C GLY A 14 -7.34 -6.32 12.79
N LYS A 15 -6.38 -5.73 12.04
CA LYS A 15 -5.90 -4.36 12.23
C LYS A 15 -6.33 -3.38 11.14
N LEU A 16 -7.13 -3.80 10.15
CA LEU A 16 -7.57 -2.93 9.04
C LEU A 16 -8.23 -1.64 9.50
N HIS A 17 -8.96 -1.67 10.62
CA HIS A 17 -9.62 -0.51 11.21
C HIS A 17 -8.64 0.60 11.64
N LEU A 18 -7.38 0.27 11.87
CA LEU A 18 -6.32 1.23 12.24
C LEU A 18 -5.62 1.86 11.04
N TYR A 19 -5.75 1.29 9.85
CA TYR A 19 -5.00 1.68 8.65
C TYR A 19 -5.93 1.98 7.47
N ASP A 20 -6.15 1.03 6.60
CA ASP A 20 -6.87 1.23 5.34
C ASP A 20 -8.32 1.67 5.55
N CYS A 21 -9.04 1.05 6.46
CA CYS A 21 -10.42 1.43 6.75
C CYS A 21 -10.50 2.81 7.39
N LEU A 22 -9.57 3.15 8.30
CA LEU A 22 -9.51 4.47 8.93
C LEU A 22 -9.25 5.57 7.89
N ARG A 23 -8.25 5.34 7.02
CA ARG A 23 -7.90 6.28 5.95
C ARG A 23 -9.05 6.46 4.98
N ALA A 24 -9.62 5.38 4.46
CA ALA A 24 -10.73 5.41 3.53
C ALA A 24 -11.94 6.13 4.14
N ASN A 25 -12.30 5.79 5.37
CA ASN A 25 -13.43 6.42 6.05
C ASN A 25 -13.23 7.93 6.23
N LYS A 26 -12.07 8.36 6.71
CA LYS A 26 -11.78 9.79 6.89
C LYS A 26 -11.80 10.56 5.57
N SER A 27 -11.20 9.99 4.52
CA SER A 27 -11.16 10.62 3.19
C SER A 27 -12.54 10.77 2.57
N LEU A 28 -13.38 9.74 2.66
CA LEU A 28 -14.73 9.76 2.11
C LEU A 28 -15.67 10.65 2.94
N SER A 29 -15.58 10.57 4.27
CA SER A 29 -16.42 11.34 5.18
C SER A 29 -16.17 12.85 5.07
N ALA A 30 -14.95 13.27 4.75
CA ALA A 30 -14.63 14.68 4.51
C ALA A 30 -15.47 15.30 3.38
N TRP A 31 -15.97 14.47 2.47
CA TRP A 31 -16.76 14.89 1.32
C TRP A 31 -18.21 14.39 1.36
N GLY A 32 -18.66 13.87 2.49
CA GLY A 32 -20.02 13.35 2.67
C GLY A 32 -20.31 12.08 1.84
N VAL A 33 -19.28 11.33 1.47
CA VAL A 33 -19.41 10.10 0.69
C VAL A 33 -19.35 8.88 1.59
N GLU A 34 -20.32 7.97 1.44
CA GLU A 34 -20.33 6.69 2.14
C GLU A 34 -19.55 5.64 1.34
N GLY A 35 -18.55 5.01 1.97
CA GLY A 35 -17.78 3.92 1.37
C GLY A 35 -18.45 2.57 1.57
N ARG A 36 -18.56 1.80 0.50
CA ARG A 36 -18.94 0.38 0.55
C ARG A 36 -17.70 -0.48 0.39
N VAL A 37 -17.58 -1.51 1.23
CA VAL A 37 -16.37 -2.34 1.34
C VAL A 37 -16.70 -3.82 1.14
N PRO A 38 -17.01 -4.26 -0.09
CA PRO A 38 -17.47 -5.62 -0.36
C PRO A 38 -16.50 -6.71 0.08
N PHE A 39 -15.19 -6.43 0.11
CA PHE A 39 -14.17 -7.36 0.59
C PHE A 39 -14.15 -7.53 2.11
N LEU A 40 -14.89 -6.72 2.86
CA LEU A 40 -15.07 -6.85 4.31
C LEU A 40 -16.43 -7.45 4.67
N ASP A 41 -17.22 -7.84 3.70
CA ASP A 41 -18.41 -8.65 3.92
C ASP A 41 -18.04 -9.95 4.64
N LYS A 42 -18.87 -10.36 5.61
CA LYS A 42 -18.55 -11.50 6.46
C LYS A 42 -18.52 -12.82 5.70
N GLU A 43 -19.45 -13.02 4.76
CA GLU A 43 -19.49 -14.23 3.93
C GLU A 43 -18.30 -14.28 2.99
N PHE A 44 -17.95 -13.13 2.39
CA PHE A 44 -16.74 -13.04 1.56
C PHE A 44 -15.47 -13.34 2.36
N LEU A 45 -15.32 -12.74 3.55
CA LEU A 45 -14.16 -12.99 4.41
C LEU A 45 -14.06 -14.45 4.82
N ASP A 46 -15.18 -15.08 5.18
CA ASP A 46 -15.20 -16.49 5.58
C ASP A 46 -14.73 -17.39 4.42
N VAL A 47 -15.24 -17.19 3.22
CA VAL A 47 -14.78 -17.92 2.03
C VAL A 47 -13.31 -17.63 1.75
N ALA A 48 -12.90 -16.36 1.72
CA ALA A 48 -11.54 -15.97 1.40
C ALA A 48 -10.50 -16.53 2.41
N MET A 49 -10.86 -16.59 3.70
CA MET A 49 -9.97 -17.12 4.75
C MET A 49 -9.89 -18.65 4.76
N ARG A 50 -10.89 -19.36 4.24
CA ARG A 50 -10.87 -20.83 4.06
C ARG A 50 -10.06 -21.29 2.86
N ILE A 51 -9.81 -20.44 1.87
CA ILE A 51 -8.98 -20.78 0.72
C ILE A 51 -7.56 -21.11 1.19
N ASN A 52 -7.01 -22.22 0.66
CA ASN A 52 -5.62 -22.60 0.95
C ASN A 52 -4.68 -21.40 0.72
N PRO A 53 -3.90 -20.98 1.72
CA PRO A 53 -2.99 -19.85 1.60
C PRO A 53 -2.04 -19.94 0.42
N GLU A 54 -1.59 -21.13 0.02
CA GLU A 54 -0.75 -21.32 -1.15
C GLU A 54 -1.39 -20.86 -2.45
N ALA A 55 -2.70 -21.01 -2.59
CA ALA A 55 -3.42 -20.55 -3.78
C ALA A 55 -3.52 -19.02 -3.85
N LYS A 56 -3.31 -18.33 -2.73
CA LYS A 56 -3.34 -16.85 -2.64
C LYS A 56 -1.97 -16.22 -2.77
N MET A 57 -0.89 -16.98 -2.69
CA MET A 57 0.47 -16.47 -2.78
C MET A 57 0.83 -16.11 -4.22
N ALA A 58 1.56 -15.00 -4.37
CA ALA A 58 2.22 -14.64 -5.62
C ALA A 58 3.48 -15.48 -5.79
N LYS A 59 3.39 -16.60 -6.49
CA LYS A 59 4.48 -17.52 -6.78
C LYS A 59 4.21 -18.25 -8.11
N ASP A 60 5.20 -18.92 -8.64
CA ASP A 60 5.08 -19.75 -9.84
C ASP A 60 4.51 -18.98 -11.05
N GLY A 61 4.98 -17.74 -11.25
CA GLY A 61 4.51 -16.84 -12.33
C GLY A 61 3.15 -16.19 -12.08
N ARG A 62 2.51 -16.46 -10.95
CA ARG A 62 1.25 -15.80 -10.58
C ARG A 62 1.51 -14.44 -9.95
N ILE A 63 0.81 -13.43 -10.44
CA ILE A 63 0.80 -12.09 -9.84
C ILE A 63 -0.07 -12.04 -8.57
N GLU A 64 0.02 -10.97 -7.81
CA GLU A 64 -0.84 -10.78 -6.64
C GLU A 64 -2.33 -10.82 -7.01
N LYS A 65 -3.14 -11.32 -6.08
CA LYS A 65 -4.61 -11.46 -6.25
C LYS A 65 -5.02 -12.32 -7.46
N TRP A 66 -4.13 -13.18 -7.95
CA TRP A 66 -4.38 -14.03 -9.11
C TRP A 66 -5.70 -14.81 -9.00
N ILE A 67 -5.98 -15.40 -7.85
CA ILE A 67 -7.20 -16.18 -7.65
C ILE A 67 -8.47 -15.33 -7.81
N LEU A 68 -8.45 -14.10 -7.32
CA LEU A 68 -9.57 -13.17 -7.47
C LEU A 68 -9.73 -12.74 -8.94
N ARG A 69 -8.63 -12.45 -9.62
CA ARG A 69 -8.64 -12.13 -11.06
C ARG A 69 -9.18 -13.28 -11.89
N LYS A 70 -8.73 -14.50 -11.58
CA LYS A 70 -9.20 -15.71 -12.26
C LYS A 70 -10.69 -15.95 -12.06
N ALA A 71 -11.21 -15.68 -10.86
CA ALA A 71 -12.63 -15.82 -10.57
C ALA A 71 -13.54 -14.88 -11.40
N PHE A 72 -13.00 -13.76 -11.86
CA PHE A 72 -13.73 -12.76 -12.64
C PHE A 72 -13.21 -12.58 -14.07
N GLU A 73 -12.41 -13.52 -14.55
CA GLU A 73 -11.76 -13.43 -15.87
C GLU A 73 -12.76 -13.23 -17.02
N GLU A 74 -13.91 -13.89 -16.94
CA GLU A 74 -14.96 -13.78 -17.96
C GLU A 74 -15.74 -12.46 -17.88
N GLN A 75 -15.83 -11.86 -16.68
CA GLN A 75 -16.58 -10.63 -16.44
C GLN A 75 -15.77 -9.37 -16.70
N PHE A 76 -14.44 -9.45 -16.62
CA PHE A 76 -13.53 -8.32 -16.74
C PHE A 76 -12.43 -8.58 -17.78
N SER A 77 -12.85 -8.77 -19.04
CA SER A 77 -11.93 -9.05 -20.16
C SER A 77 -10.88 -7.96 -20.41
N ASP A 78 -11.13 -6.72 -19.99
CA ASP A 78 -10.26 -5.56 -20.24
C ASP A 78 -9.41 -5.16 -19.02
N GLY A 79 -9.06 -6.10 -18.19
CA GLY A 79 -8.15 -5.89 -17.08
C GLY A 79 -8.53 -4.71 -16.19
N VAL A 80 -9.04 -4.95 -15.01
CA VAL A 80 -9.15 -3.90 -13.98
C VAL A 80 -7.74 -3.42 -13.69
N GLY A 81 -7.33 -2.37 -14.39
CA GLY A 81 -5.96 -1.89 -14.40
C GLY A 81 -5.54 -1.33 -13.05
N TYR A 82 -4.32 -1.61 -12.66
CA TYR A 82 -3.61 -0.91 -11.59
C TYR A 82 -3.19 0.52 -11.99
N GLY A 83 -3.68 1.02 -13.11
CA GLY A 83 -3.25 2.30 -13.69
C GLY A 83 -3.35 3.51 -12.76
N TRP A 84 -4.30 3.51 -11.79
CA TRP A 84 -4.42 4.62 -10.85
C TRP A 84 -3.24 4.70 -9.86
N ILE A 85 -2.62 3.57 -9.53
CA ILE A 85 -1.50 3.47 -8.61
C ILE A 85 -0.22 4.00 -9.23
N ASP A 86 0.02 3.62 -10.49
CA ASP A 86 1.14 4.14 -11.27
C ASP A 86 0.95 5.63 -11.55
N THR A 87 -0.30 6.05 -11.75
CA THR A 87 -0.67 7.46 -11.87
C THR A 87 -0.33 8.25 -10.61
N LEU A 88 -0.64 7.75 -9.41
CA LEU A 88 -0.31 8.43 -8.16
C LEU A 88 1.22 8.54 -7.97
N LYS A 89 1.96 7.46 -8.21
CA LYS A 89 3.44 7.49 -8.15
C LYS A 89 4.02 8.50 -9.15
N ARG A 90 3.48 8.55 -10.36
CA ARG A 90 3.91 9.51 -11.38
C ARG A 90 3.62 10.95 -10.93
N ILE A 91 2.42 11.23 -10.46
CA ILE A 91 2.03 12.56 -9.97
C ILE A 91 2.96 13.03 -8.86
N THR A 92 3.22 12.19 -7.86
CA THR A 92 4.11 12.57 -6.74
C THR A 92 5.56 12.72 -7.17
N SER A 93 6.03 11.89 -8.12
CA SER A 93 7.39 12.00 -8.68
C SER A 93 7.59 13.25 -9.52
N GLU A 94 6.56 13.69 -10.24
CA GLU A 94 6.58 14.91 -11.05
C GLU A 94 6.41 16.17 -10.19
N ALA A 95 5.65 16.08 -9.09
CA ALA A 95 5.37 17.20 -8.18
C ALA A 95 6.55 17.57 -7.28
N VAL A 96 7.52 16.69 -7.12
CA VAL A 96 8.68 16.88 -6.22
C VAL A 96 9.98 16.64 -7.00
N SER A 97 10.79 17.67 -7.11
CA SER A 97 12.09 17.60 -7.78
C SER A 97 13.16 16.88 -6.92
N ASP A 98 14.20 16.37 -7.56
CA ASP A 98 15.34 15.76 -6.85
C ASP A 98 16.03 16.78 -5.93
N ARG A 99 16.13 18.04 -6.35
CA ARG A 99 16.67 19.12 -5.53
C ARG A 99 15.88 19.36 -4.25
N GLU A 100 14.56 19.29 -4.31
CA GLU A 100 13.72 19.41 -3.10
C GLU A 100 13.95 18.23 -2.15
N MET A 101 14.15 17.04 -2.69
CA MET A 101 14.49 15.87 -1.88
C MET A 101 15.85 15.97 -1.22
N GLU A 102 16.86 16.50 -1.92
CA GLU A 102 18.21 16.76 -1.35
C GLU A 102 18.14 17.71 -0.14
N HIS A 103 17.22 18.67 -0.16
CA HIS A 103 17.01 19.65 0.92
C HIS A 103 15.85 19.32 1.86
N ALA A 104 15.34 18.11 1.79
CA ALA A 104 14.16 17.69 2.57
C ALA A 104 14.36 17.82 4.08
N ALA A 105 15.55 17.48 4.59
CA ALA A 105 15.87 17.59 6.01
C ALA A 105 15.99 19.05 6.49
N GLU A 106 16.38 19.97 5.62
CA GLU A 106 16.44 21.39 5.93
C GLU A 106 15.02 21.99 6.02
N ARG A 107 14.14 21.63 5.07
CA ARG A 107 12.76 22.08 5.05
C ARG A 107 11.92 21.45 6.15
N PHE A 108 12.11 20.17 6.42
CA PHE A 108 11.37 19.39 7.41
C PHE A 108 12.33 18.81 8.46
N PRO A 109 12.81 19.63 9.40
CA PRO A 109 13.83 19.19 10.37
C PRO A 109 13.34 18.16 11.37
N ILE A 110 12.02 18.04 11.55
CA ILE A 110 11.39 17.04 12.41
C ILE A 110 10.84 15.93 11.51
N ASN A 111 11.35 14.72 11.68
CA ASN A 111 10.91 13.54 10.93
C ASN A 111 10.90 13.79 9.40
N PRO A 112 12.05 14.06 8.79
CA PRO A 112 12.16 14.43 7.38
C PRO A 112 11.64 13.30 6.47
N PRO A 113 10.97 13.64 5.36
CA PRO A 113 10.56 12.67 4.36
C PRO A 113 11.76 12.02 3.67
N ARG A 114 11.63 10.76 3.27
CA ARG A 114 12.71 9.94 2.70
C ARG A 114 12.55 9.65 1.23
N ASN A 115 11.35 9.89 0.69
CA ASN A 115 11.04 9.76 -0.72
C ASN A 115 10.08 10.87 -1.16
N LYS A 116 9.89 11.01 -2.48
CA LYS A 116 9.07 12.07 -3.07
C LYS A 116 7.61 11.99 -2.67
N GLU A 117 7.07 10.79 -2.48
CA GLU A 117 5.69 10.60 -2.02
C GLU A 117 5.51 11.11 -0.58
N GLU A 118 6.42 10.74 0.32
CA GLU A 118 6.43 11.25 1.70
C GLU A 118 6.59 12.78 1.73
N TYR A 119 7.46 13.34 0.88
CA TYR A 119 7.67 14.78 0.76
C TYR A 119 6.40 15.50 0.31
N TYR A 120 5.74 14.99 -0.71
CA TYR A 120 4.50 15.55 -1.24
C TYR A 120 3.41 15.59 -0.16
N TYR A 121 3.18 14.47 0.51
CA TYR A 121 2.19 14.40 1.60
C TYR A 121 2.60 15.28 2.79
N ARG A 122 3.88 15.36 3.10
CA ARG A 122 4.38 16.20 4.18
C ARG A 122 4.15 17.69 3.89
N THR A 123 4.33 18.13 2.67
CA THR A 123 4.04 19.50 2.25
C THR A 123 2.57 19.85 2.50
N ILE A 124 1.66 19.03 2.01
CA ILE A 124 0.22 19.23 2.19
C ILE A 124 -0.16 19.16 3.68
N PHE A 125 0.43 18.24 4.43
CA PHE A 125 0.16 18.11 5.86
C PHE A 125 0.52 19.39 6.63
N GLU A 126 1.68 19.98 6.36
CA GLU A 126 2.12 21.20 7.05
C GLU A 126 1.35 22.47 6.62
N GLU A 127 0.78 22.49 5.42
CA GLU A 127 -0.15 23.55 5.01
C GLU A 127 -1.41 23.56 5.89
N HIS A 128 -1.91 22.39 6.25
CA HIS A 128 -3.09 22.27 7.11
C HIS A 128 -2.77 22.26 8.61
N PHE A 129 -1.58 21.79 8.99
CA PHE A 129 -1.16 21.61 10.38
C PHE A 129 0.27 22.15 10.60
N PRO A 130 0.47 23.49 10.61
CA PRO A 130 1.79 24.10 10.59
C PRO A 130 2.53 24.07 11.95
N SER A 131 1.95 23.47 12.98
CA SER A 131 2.55 23.45 14.31
C SER A 131 3.68 22.43 14.43
N GLN A 132 4.69 22.75 15.24
CA GLN A 132 5.79 21.84 15.57
C GLN A 132 5.29 20.54 16.21
N THR A 133 4.25 20.63 17.04
CA THR A 133 3.63 19.46 17.67
C THR A 133 2.99 18.54 16.63
N ALA A 134 2.37 19.07 15.61
CA ALA A 134 1.83 18.28 14.50
C ALA A 134 2.96 17.57 13.73
N ALA A 135 4.08 18.26 13.46
CA ALA A 135 5.24 17.66 12.82
C ALA A 135 5.84 16.50 13.63
N GLN A 136 5.82 16.58 14.95
CA GLN A 136 6.25 15.48 15.85
C GLN A 136 5.35 14.24 15.79
N CYS A 137 4.09 14.39 15.37
CA CYS A 137 3.16 13.26 15.19
C CYS A 137 3.42 12.46 13.89
N VAL A 138 4.21 13.00 12.97
CA VAL A 138 4.57 12.29 11.74
C VAL A 138 5.54 11.15 12.07
N PRO A 139 5.31 9.92 11.60
CA PRO A 139 6.20 8.81 11.86
C PRO A 139 7.63 9.05 11.38
N SER A 140 8.62 8.75 12.24
CA SER A 140 10.05 8.93 11.93
C SER A 140 10.75 7.69 11.41
N VAL A 141 10.12 6.55 11.54
CA VAL A 141 10.67 5.27 11.08
C VAL A 141 9.99 4.80 9.81
N PRO A 142 10.66 3.94 9.02
CA PRO A 142 10.00 3.26 7.92
C PRO A 142 8.76 2.56 8.46
N SER A 143 7.64 3.23 8.39
CA SER A 143 6.36 2.63 8.64
C SER A 143 6.03 1.83 7.40
N VAL A 144 6.46 0.58 7.38
CA VAL A 144 5.83 -0.38 6.51
C VAL A 144 4.48 -0.65 7.14
N ALA A 145 3.63 0.33 7.01
CA ALA A 145 2.43 0.65 7.79
C ALA A 145 1.69 -0.57 8.26
N CYS A 146 1.62 -1.65 7.97
CA CYS A 146 0.94 -2.84 8.50
C CYS A 146 1.82 -4.11 8.50
N SER A 147 3.11 -4.00 8.18
CA SER A 147 4.01 -5.16 8.14
C SER A 147 4.77 -5.35 9.45
N THR A 148 4.97 -6.59 9.84
CA THR A 148 5.83 -6.96 10.96
C THR A 148 7.29 -7.00 10.54
N ALA A 149 8.21 -7.02 11.51
CA ALA A 149 9.63 -7.22 11.26
C ALA A 149 9.89 -8.54 10.51
N GLU A 150 9.12 -9.60 10.84
CA GLU A 150 9.19 -10.88 10.15
C GLU A 150 8.76 -10.77 8.68
N ALA A 151 7.66 -10.07 8.40
CA ALA A 151 7.19 -9.87 7.02
C ALA A 151 8.21 -9.08 6.19
N LEU A 152 8.90 -8.12 6.79
CA LEU A 152 9.98 -7.37 6.16
C LEU A 152 11.23 -8.23 5.90
N ALA A 153 11.44 -9.25 6.72
CA ALA A 153 12.58 -10.16 6.58
C ALA A 153 12.37 -11.25 5.52
N TRP A 154 11.16 -11.42 5.00
CA TRP A 154 10.86 -12.47 4.01
C TRP A 154 11.51 -12.26 2.65
N ASP A 155 11.76 -11.02 2.27
CA ASP A 155 12.40 -10.68 1.01
C ASP A 155 13.51 -9.66 1.24
N ALA A 156 14.73 -10.00 0.82
CA ALA A 156 15.89 -9.10 0.91
C ALA A 156 15.65 -7.79 0.14
N ALA A 157 14.85 -7.81 -0.91
CA ALA A 157 14.47 -6.63 -1.68
C ALA A 157 13.68 -5.60 -0.83
N PHE A 158 13.04 -6.01 0.26
CA PHE A 158 12.40 -5.07 1.20
C PHE A 158 13.38 -4.32 2.10
N ARG A 159 14.57 -4.88 2.33
CA ARG A 159 15.57 -4.27 3.23
C ARG A 159 16.23 -3.04 2.63
N ASP A 160 16.39 -3.04 1.31
CA ASP A 160 17.20 -2.04 0.60
C ASP A 160 16.33 -0.96 -0.09
N ARG A 161 15.03 -1.01 0.07
CA ARG A 161 14.11 -0.08 -0.59
C ARG A 161 13.48 0.92 0.38
N ASN A 162 13.56 2.18 -0.01
CA ASN A 162 12.86 3.28 0.66
C ASN A 162 11.36 3.35 0.36
N ASP A 163 10.82 2.43 -0.44
CA ASP A 163 9.39 2.38 -0.74
C ASP A 163 8.69 1.36 0.19
N PRO A 164 7.92 1.82 1.18
CA PRO A 164 7.21 0.96 2.13
C PRO A 164 5.97 0.28 1.54
N SER A 165 5.62 0.56 0.29
CA SER A 165 4.49 -0.09 -0.36
C SER A 165 4.82 -1.54 -0.70
N GLY A 166 3.85 -2.45 -0.56
CA GLY A 166 4.02 -3.85 -0.94
C GLY A 166 4.36 -4.08 -2.42
N ARG A 167 4.44 -3.01 -3.20
CA ARG A 167 4.84 -2.95 -4.61
C ARG A 167 6.34 -2.94 -4.83
N ALA A 168 7.12 -2.84 -3.76
CA ALA A 168 8.58 -2.96 -3.83
C ALA A 168 9.05 -4.34 -4.32
N VAL A 169 8.18 -5.34 -4.36
CA VAL A 169 8.49 -6.67 -4.89
C VAL A 169 8.41 -6.66 -6.41
N LEU A 170 9.58 -6.69 -7.06
CA LEU A 170 9.68 -6.76 -8.52
C LEU A 170 8.98 -8.02 -9.06
N GLY A 171 8.19 -7.86 -10.11
CA GLY A 171 7.52 -8.96 -10.79
C GLY A 171 6.15 -9.37 -10.21
N VAL A 172 5.79 -8.92 -9.01
CA VAL A 172 4.46 -9.19 -8.42
C VAL A 172 3.36 -8.35 -9.09
N HIS A 173 3.75 -7.23 -9.67
CA HIS A 173 2.87 -6.26 -10.32
C HIS A 173 3.16 -6.07 -11.81
N ASN A 174 3.91 -6.96 -12.44
CA ASN A 174 4.21 -6.83 -13.87
C ASN A 174 2.92 -6.95 -14.67
N THR A 175 2.50 -5.84 -15.23
CA THR A 175 1.39 -5.73 -16.18
C THR A 175 1.79 -6.12 -17.61
N ASP A 176 3.05 -6.46 -17.84
CA ASP A 176 3.58 -6.85 -19.15
C ASP A 176 3.16 -8.26 -19.61
N LEU A 177 2.16 -8.86 -18.94
CA LEU A 177 1.48 -10.07 -19.42
C LEU A 177 0.36 -9.76 -20.41
N THR A 178 0.39 -8.59 -21.03
CA THR A 178 -0.38 -8.32 -22.23
C THR A 178 0.44 -8.81 -23.43
N HIS A 179 -0.08 -9.80 -24.10
CA HIS A 179 0.37 -10.34 -25.39
C HIS A 179 1.34 -11.55 -25.36
N SER A 180 0.79 -12.69 -25.08
CA SER A 180 1.12 -13.91 -25.84
C SER A 180 -0.10 -14.82 -25.87
#